data_190b501b117cb6c9c0f27b8b1eae2833
#
_entry.id   190b501b117cb6c9c0f27b8b1eae2833
#
_cell.length_a   1.000
_cell.length_b   1.000
_cell.length_c   1.000
_cell.angle_alpha   90.00
_cell.angle_beta   90.00
_cell.angle_gamma   90.00
#
_symmetry.space_group_name_H-M   'P 1'
#
loop_
_entity.id
_entity.type
_entity.pdbx_description
1 polymer ?
#
loop_
_entity_poly.entity_id
_entity_poly.type
_entity_poly.pdbx_seq_one_letter_code
_entity_poly.pdbx_strand_id
1 'polypeptide(L)'
;LHTAYRRQRQMCIRDSFDGFRTSHEIQKIEMLETEDLKPLVDQQALSDFRNRALTPERPVARGMAENPETFFAHRESCNPFYEAVPEVVEEYMNEITRITGRKYGLFNYYGDPEADRVIILMGSATEAAREAIDYLREEKGEKVGLVSVHLYRPFSVKHLLAAVPKTANRIAVLDRTKEPGANGEPLYLDVKEAYYGLENAPLIVGGRYGLGSNDTTPAQIMAVYENLQLPEPKNH
;
A
#
# COMPACT_ATOMS: atom_id res chain seq x y z
N LEU A 1 0.13 12.40 23.77
CA LEU A 1 -0.31 12.20 22.39
C LEU A 1 0.84 12.26 21.38
N HIS A 2 1.71 13.27 21.42
CA HIS A 2 2.84 13.40 20.50
C HIS A 2 3.90 12.28 20.64
N THR A 3 4.10 11.75 21.83
CA THR A 3 5.10 10.71 22.11
C THR A 3 4.61 9.32 21.72
N ALA A 4 3.31 9.06 21.86
CA ALA A 4 2.69 7.82 21.37
C ALA A 4 2.68 7.76 19.84
N TYR A 5 2.40 8.87 19.18
CA TYR A 5 2.46 9.00 17.71
C TYR A 5 3.86 8.78 17.14
N ARG A 6 4.92 9.25 17.82
CA ARG A 6 6.31 8.99 17.42
C ARG A 6 6.71 7.52 17.59
N ARG A 7 6.19 6.84 18.61
CA ARG A 7 6.45 5.41 18.85
C ARG A 7 5.71 4.53 17.87
N GLN A 8 4.49 4.86 17.51
CA GLN A 8 3.74 4.20 16.44
C GLN A 8 4.38 4.43 15.07
N ARG A 9 4.97 5.59 14.80
CA ARG A 9 5.72 5.86 13.57
C ARG A 9 6.96 4.98 13.38
N GLN A 10 7.51 4.42 14.44
CA GLN A 10 8.64 3.50 14.35
C GLN A 10 8.21 2.04 14.22
N MET A 11 6.99 1.70 14.61
CA MET A 11 6.40 0.37 14.42
C MET A 11 5.66 0.25 13.08
N CYS A 12 5.03 1.34 12.61
CA CYS A 12 4.50 1.46 11.26
C CYS A 12 5.45 2.33 10.45
N ILE A 13 6.52 1.74 9.94
CA ILE A 13 7.55 2.45 9.17
C ILE A 13 6.95 3.20 7.97
N ARG A 14 5.70 2.90 7.60
CA ARG A 14 4.98 3.49 6.46
C ARG A 14 3.47 3.58 6.67
N ASP A 15 3.06 4.05 7.83
CA ASP A 15 1.67 4.47 7.97
C ASP A 15 1.45 5.74 7.14
N SER A 16 0.62 5.62 6.11
CA SER A 16 0.27 6.70 5.21
C SER A 16 -1.24 6.74 5.04
N PHE A 17 -1.79 7.92 4.98
CA PHE A 17 -3.20 8.16 4.70
C PHE A 17 -3.34 9.37 3.78
N ASP A 18 -4.46 9.44 3.07
CA ASP A 18 -4.78 10.60 2.26
C ASP A 18 -4.90 11.84 3.16
N GLY A 19 -4.08 12.83 2.85
CA GLY A 19 -4.06 14.07 3.58
C GLY A 19 -5.09 15.09 3.11
N PHE A 20 -4.95 16.31 3.60
CA PHE A 20 -5.73 17.48 3.24
C PHE A 20 -7.25 17.27 3.48
N ARG A 21 -8.10 17.30 2.45
CA ARG A 21 -9.56 17.16 2.60
C ARG A 21 -9.94 15.85 3.27
N THR A 22 -9.47 14.72 2.78
CA THR A 22 -9.80 13.39 3.31
C THR A 22 -9.45 13.26 4.79
N SER A 23 -8.32 13.84 5.23
CA SER A 23 -7.93 13.82 6.64
C SER A 23 -8.77 14.72 7.55
N HIS A 24 -9.62 15.59 7.00
CA HIS A 24 -10.53 16.50 7.71
C HIS A 24 -12.00 16.07 7.62
N GLU A 25 -12.29 15.02 6.86
CA GLU A 25 -13.65 14.51 6.74
C GLU A 25 -14.07 13.76 8.01
N ILE A 26 -15.32 13.97 8.40
CA ILE A 26 -15.92 13.25 9.53
C ILE A 26 -16.56 11.97 9.00
N GLN A 27 -16.06 10.83 9.49
CA GLN A 27 -16.56 9.53 9.08
C GLN A 27 -17.01 8.71 10.30
N LYS A 28 -18.07 7.95 10.13
CA LYS A 28 -18.49 6.97 11.12
C LYS A 28 -17.63 5.72 10.97
N ILE A 29 -16.95 5.33 12.03
CA ILE A 29 -16.14 4.13 12.08
C ILE A 29 -16.63 3.19 13.18
N GLU A 30 -16.43 1.91 13.01
CA GLU A 30 -16.55 0.89 14.05
C GLU A 30 -15.19 0.76 14.75
N MET A 31 -15.16 1.08 16.03
CA MET A 31 -13.93 1.01 16.83
C MET A 31 -13.72 -0.40 17.34
N LEU A 32 -12.46 -0.83 17.33
CA LEU A 32 -12.04 -2.02 18.07
C LEU A 32 -11.83 -1.66 19.53
N GLU A 33 -12.31 -2.53 20.43
CA GLU A 33 -12.13 -2.36 21.84
C GLU A 33 -10.69 -2.68 22.29
N THR A 34 -10.30 -2.14 23.43
CA THR A 34 -8.94 -2.38 23.96
C THR A 34 -8.68 -3.87 24.20
N GLU A 35 -9.72 -4.60 24.57
CA GLU A 35 -9.70 -6.05 24.82
C GLU A 35 -9.37 -6.84 23.55
N ASP A 36 -9.83 -6.40 22.39
CA ASP A 36 -9.52 -7.01 21.09
C ASP A 36 -8.07 -6.75 20.66
N LEU A 37 -7.53 -5.58 21.04
CA LEU A 37 -6.20 -5.14 20.64
C LEU A 37 -5.07 -5.65 21.56
N LYS A 38 -5.35 -5.88 22.85
CA LYS A 38 -4.35 -6.35 23.83
C LYS A 38 -3.61 -7.62 23.41
N PRO A 39 -4.31 -8.67 22.88
CA PRO A 39 -3.64 -9.90 22.45
C PRO A 39 -2.67 -9.71 21.26
N LEU A 40 -2.87 -8.64 20.48
CA LEU A 40 -2.02 -8.33 19.33
C LEU A 40 -0.68 -7.67 19.73
N VAL A 41 -0.52 -7.28 21.00
CA VAL A 41 0.70 -6.64 21.50
C VAL A 41 1.66 -7.70 22.01
N ASP A 42 2.82 -7.83 21.36
CA ASP A 42 3.92 -8.63 21.87
C ASP A 42 4.50 -7.96 23.14
N GLN A 43 4.11 -8.48 24.30
CA GLN A 43 4.49 -7.96 25.60
C GLN A 43 6.00 -8.14 25.87
N GLN A 44 6.61 -9.21 25.33
CA GLN A 44 8.04 -9.44 25.46
C GLN A 44 8.84 -8.40 24.65
N ALA A 45 8.47 -8.18 23.38
CA ALA A 45 9.10 -7.16 22.56
C ALA A 45 8.94 -5.76 23.15
N LEU A 46 7.78 -5.45 23.73
CA LEU A 46 7.54 -4.19 24.42
C LEU A 46 8.44 -4.03 25.66
N SER A 47 8.57 -5.08 26.45
CA SER A 47 9.46 -5.11 27.61
C SER A 47 10.92 -4.93 27.20
N ASP A 48 11.38 -5.65 26.19
CA ASP A 48 12.73 -5.57 25.66
C ASP A 48 13.04 -4.18 25.10
N PHE A 49 12.08 -3.59 24.41
CA PHE A 49 12.20 -2.21 23.93
C PHE A 49 12.36 -1.22 25.11
N ARG A 50 11.54 -1.35 26.16
CA ARG A 50 11.61 -0.51 27.36
C ARG A 50 12.95 -0.72 28.11
N ASN A 51 13.39 -1.97 28.19
CA ASN A 51 14.64 -2.33 28.85
C ASN A 51 15.89 -1.80 28.13
N ARG A 52 15.79 -1.46 26.84
CA ARG A 52 16.84 -0.79 26.07
C ARG A 52 16.86 0.74 26.25
N ALA A 53 15.95 1.31 27.02
CA ALA A 53 15.94 2.74 27.28
C ALA A 53 17.21 3.18 28.02
N LEU A 54 17.68 4.39 27.74
CA LEU A 54 18.74 5.03 28.46
C LEU A 54 18.30 5.31 29.90
N THR A 55 19.04 4.77 30.86
CA THR A 55 18.87 5.06 32.30
C THR A 55 20.23 5.38 32.92
N PRO A 56 20.26 6.03 34.11
CA PRO A 56 21.50 6.29 34.80
C PRO A 56 22.35 5.02 35.08
N GLU A 57 21.68 3.89 35.33
CA GLU A 57 22.30 2.59 35.60
C GLU A 57 22.79 1.92 34.29
N ARG A 58 22.24 2.34 33.15
CA ARG A 58 22.62 1.82 31.82
C ARG A 58 22.81 2.99 30.84
N PRO A 59 23.95 3.70 30.97
CA PRO A 59 24.26 4.78 30.04
C PRO A 59 24.59 4.21 28.67
N VAL A 60 23.86 4.65 27.65
CA VAL A 60 24.04 4.23 26.23
C VAL A 60 24.09 5.46 25.36
N ALA A 61 25.13 5.60 24.57
CA ALA A 61 25.19 6.61 23.52
C ALA A 61 24.41 6.12 22.29
N ARG A 62 23.52 6.97 21.79
CA ARG A 62 22.74 6.72 20.57
C ARG A 62 22.69 7.98 19.71
N GLY A 63 22.51 7.79 18.39
CA GLY A 63 22.40 8.92 17.47
C GLY A 63 23.73 9.63 17.23
N MET A 64 24.82 8.90 17.29
CA MET A 64 26.15 9.42 16.95
C MET A 64 26.32 9.50 15.43
N ALA A 65 27.21 10.38 14.98
CA ALA A 65 27.67 10.40 13.61
C ALA A 65 28.46 9.11 13.30
N GLU A 66 28.24 8.55 12.14
CA GLU A 66 28.96 7.39 11.66
C GLU A 66 29.93 7.80 10.55
N ASN A 67 31.11 7.20 10.60
CA ASN A 67 32.09 7.37 9.54
C ASN A 67 31.69 6.56 8.28
N PRO A 68 32.16 6.94 7.08
CA PRO A 68 31.84 6.23 5.85
C PRO A 68 32.10 4.73 5.91
N GLU A 69 33.15 4.30 6.61
CA GLU A 69 33.56 2.89 6.72
C GLU A 69 32.53 2.02 7.48
N THR A 70 31.79 2.61 8.42
CA THR A 70 30.81 1.89 9.23
C THR A 70 29.38 2.12 8.73
N PHE A 71 29.11 3.29 8.19
CA PHE A 71 27.77 3.67 7.76
C PHE A 71 27.19 2.71 6.70
N PHE A 72 27.98 2.34 5.70
CA PHE A 72 27.55 1.41 4.65
C PHE A 72 27.11 0.06 5.25
N ALA A 73 27.95 -0.54 6.10
CA ALA A 73 27.64 -1.82 6.73
C ALA A 73 26.38 -1.73 7.62
N HIS A 74 26.22 -0.65 8.38
CA HIS A 74 25.03 -0.44 9.21
C HIS A 74 23.76 -0.26 8.37
N ARG A 75 23.84 0.42 7.22
CA ARG A 75 22.68 0.55 6.32
C ARG A 75 22.27 -0.78 5.72
N GLU A 76 23.22 -1.61 5.30
CA GLU A 76 22.95 -2.95 4.79
C GLU A 76 22.40 -3.90 5.87
N SER A 77 22.84 -3.77 7.11
CA SER A 77 22.34 -4.60 8.22
C SER A 77 20.85 -4.41 8.53
N CYS A 78 20.20 -3.38 7.98
CA CYS A 78 18.78 -3.17 8.12
C CYS A 78 17.94 -4.08 7.21
N ASN A 79 18.51 -4.61 6.12
CA ASN A 79 17.76 -5.33 5.08
C ASN A 79 16.93 -6.50 5.62
N PRO A 80 17.45 -7.41 6.47
CA PRO A 80 16.67 -8.53 6.99
C PRO A 80 15.41 -8.10 7.76
N PHE A 81 15.46 -6.95 8.44
CA PHE A 81 14.29 -6.42 9.14
C PHE A 81 13.20 -5.95 8.16
N TYR A 82 13.58 -5.31 7.06
CA TYR A 82 12.62 -4.90 6.03
C TYR A 82 12.07 -6.09 5.25
N GLU A 83 12.88 -7.10 5.00
CA GLU A 83 12.47 -8.33 4.32
C GLU A 83 11.43 -9.13 5.12
N ALA A 84 11.50 -9.09 6.45
CA ALA A 84 10.53 -9.76 7.32
C ALA A 84 9.19 -9.02 7.46
N VAL A 85 9.12 -7.72 7.14
CA VAL A 85 7.92 -6.90 7.36
C VAL A 85 6.67 -7.42 6.63
N PRO A 86 6.73 -7.85 5.35
CA PRO A 86 5.54 -8.30 4.65
C PRO A 86 4.82 -9.46 5.35
N GLU A 87 5.56 -10.48 5.78
CA GLU A 87 5.00 -11.64 6.46
C GLU A 87 4.42 -11.26 7.83
N VAL A 88 5.12 -10.43 8.61
CA VAL A 88 4.64 -9.94 9.90
C VAL A 88 3.36 -9.11 9.74
N VAL A 89 3.30 -8.21 8.74
CA VAL A 89 2.10 -7.41 8.49
C VAL A 89 0.94 -8.27 8.03
N GLU A 90 1.18 -9.28 7.19
CA GLU A 90 0.15 -10.23 6.76
C GLU A 90 -0.43 -11.01 7.94
N GLU A 91 0.40 -11.47 8.87
CA GLU A 91 -0.04 -12.14 10.10
C GLU A 91 -1.00 -11.24 10.90
N TYR A 92 -0.62 -9.98 11.17
CA TYR A 92 -1.47 -9.04 11.88
C TYR A 92 -2.75 -8.69 11.11
N MET A 93 -2.68 -8.54 9.79
CA MET A 93 -3.87 -8.31 8.96
C MET A 93 -4.84 -9.50 9.03
N ASN A 94 -4.33 -10.73 9.09
CA ASN A 94 -5.16 -11.93 9.29
C ASN A 94 -5.84 -11.93 10.65
N GLU A 95 -5.14 -11.54 11.72
CA GLU A 95 -5.73 -11.41 13.05
C GLU A 95 -6.81 -10.31 13.10
N ILE A 96 -6.57 -9.15 12.51
CA ILE A 96 -7.58 -8.08 12.39
C ILE A 96 -8.77 -8.56 11.56
N THR A 97 -8.53 -9.31 10.49
CA THR A 97 -9.60 -9.93 9.70
C THR A 97 -10.46 -10.86 10.56
N ARG A 98 -9.83 -11.67 11.41
CA ARG A 98 -10.54 -12.58 12.33
C ARG A 98 -11.40 -11.82 13.35
N ILE A 99 -10.91 -10.69 13.86
CA ILE A 99 -11.63 -9.87 14.85
C ILE A 99 -12.80 -9.12 14.19
N THR A 100 -12.57 -8.54 13.02
CA THR A 100 -13.54 -7.62 12.38
C THR A 100 -14.48 -8.28 11.40
N GLY A 101 -14.12 -9.47 10.89
CA GLY A 101 -14.79 -10.12 9.76
C GLY A 101 -14.50 -9.47 8.41
N ARG A 102 -13.71 -8.38 8.37
CA ARG A 102 -13.33 -7.69 7.14
C ARG A 102 -11.99 -8.23 6.63
N LYS A 103 -11.93 -8.58 5.34
CA LYS A 103 -10.72 -9.14 4.74
C LYS A 103 -9.67 -8.06 4.49
N TYR A 104 -8.54 -8.18 5.17
CA TYR A 104 -7.34 -7.36 4.96
C TYR A 104 -6.20 -8.20 4.39
N GLY A 105 -5.38 -7.57 3.54
CA GLY A 105 -4.18 -8.17 2.97
C GLY A 105 -3.24 -7.07 2.47
N LEU A 106 -2.00 -7.41 2.17
CA LEU A 106 -0.99 -6.44 1.69
C LEU A 106 -1.41 -5.79 0.37
N PHE A 107 -2.06 -6.58 -0.48
CA PHE A 107 -2.69 -6.19 -1.73
C PHE A 107 -4.06 -6.88 -1.80
N ASN A 108 -5.13 -6.11 -1.82
CA ASN A 108 -6.48 -6.68 -1.90
C ASN A 108 -7.02 -6.56 -3.31
N TYR A 109 -7.37 -7.70 -3.89
CA TYR A 109 -8.05 -7.75 -5.17
C TYR A 109 -9.56 -7.59 -4.99
N TYR A 110 -10.18 -6.83 -5.91
CA TYR A 110 -11.62 -6.68 -6.04
C TYR A 110 -12.02 -6.66 -7.50
N GLY A 111 -13.06 -7.40 -7.90
CA GLY A 111 -13.58 -7.42 -9.27
C GLY A 111 -13.77 -8.82 -9.84
N ASP A 112 -13.71 -8.95 -11.15
CA ASP A 112 -13.84 -10.22 -11.85
C ASP A 112 -12.58 -11.09 -11.66
N PRO A 113 -12.70 -12.36 -11.25
CA PRO A 113 -11.54 -13.23 -11.07
C PRO A 113 -10.76 -13.50 -12.36
N GLU A 114 -11.37 -13.30 -13.51
CA GLU A 114 -10.78 -13.42 -14.84
C GLU A 114 -10.59 -12.05 -15.52
N ALA A 115 -10.41 -10.99 -14.74
CA ALA A 115 -10.23 -9.65 -15.28
C ALA A 115 -9.07 -9.60 -16.28
N ASP A 116 -9.32 -9.00 -17.43
CA ASP A 116 -8.32 -8.71 -18.46
C ASP A 116 -7.66 -7.33 -18.28
N ARG A 117 -8.36 -6.43 -17.58
CA ARG A 117 -7.92 -5.06 -17.25
C ARG A 117 -8.00 -4.82 -15.75
N VAL A 118 -6.89 -4.36 -15.18
CA VAL A 118 -6.79 -4.12 -13.74
C VAL A 118 -6.27 -2.71 -13.47
N ILE A 119 -6.87 -2.02 -12.52
CA ILE A 119 -6.31 -0.79 -11.95
C ILE A 119 -5.58 -1.15 -10.65
N ILE A 120 -4.42 -0.56 -10.42
CA ILE A 120 -3.69 -0.64 -9.16
C ILE A 120 -3.61 0.77 -8.58
N LEU A 121 -4.07 0.95 -7.35
CA LEU A 121 -4.01 2.22 -6.65
C LEU A 121 -4.02 2.03 -5.13
N MET A 122 -3.82 3.09 -4.38
CA MET A 122 -3.88 3.11 -2.93
C MET A 122 -4.70 4.30 -2.43
N GLY A 123 -5.19 4.20 -1.20
CA GLY A 123 -5.90 5.29 -0.52
C GLY A 123 -7.40 5.35 -0.83
N SER A 124 -8.02 6.51 -0.59
CA SER A 124 -9.47 6.70 -0.59
C SER A 124 -10.14 6.48 -1.95
N ALA A 125 -9.42 6.65 -3.06
CA ALA A 125 -9.98 6.42 -4.40
C ALA A 125 -10.36 4.95 -4.67
N THR A 126 -9.95 4.01 -3.81
CA THR A 126 -10.36 2.60 -3.92
C THR A 126 -11.87 2.42 -3.83
N GLU A 127 -12.57 3.22 -3.03
CA GLU A 127 -14.04 3.11 -2.90
C GLU A 127 -14.74 3.56 -4.18
N ALA A 128 -14.33 4.69 -4.76
CA ALA A 128 -14.85 5.14 -6.05
C ALA A 128 -14.53 4.15 -7.19
N ALA A 129 -13.38 3.48 -7.09
CA ALA A 129 -12.99 2.45 -8.06
C ALA A 129 -13.86 1.19 -7.93
N ARG A 130 -14.22 0.77 -6.72
CA ARG A 130 -15.15 -0.36 -6.51
C ARG A 130 -16.51 -0.10 -7.12
N GLU A 131 -17.07 1.08 -6.86
CA GLU A 131 -18.37 1.48 -7.45
C GLU A 131 -18.33 1.48 -8.98
N ALA A 132 -17.25 1.99 -9.57
CA ALA A 132 -17.08 1.94 -11.03
C ALA A 132 -16.97 0.50 -11.57
N ILE A 133 -16.27 -0.39 -10.86
CA ILE A 133 -16.13 -1.80 -11.22
C ILE A 133 -17.47 -2.52 -11.14
N ASP A 134 -18.25 -2.30 -10.10
CA ASP A 134 -19.57 -2.92 -9.95
C ASP A 134 -20.47 -2.52 -11.13
N TYR A 135 -20.52 -1.23 -11.46
CA TYR A 135 -21.26 -0.76 -12.63
C TYR A 135 -20.77 -1.40 -13.94
N LEU A 136 -19.46 -1.43 -14.18
CA LEU A 136 -18.90 -2.01 -15.41
C LEU A 136 -19.16 -3.51 -15.53
N ARG A 137 -19.13 -4.24 -14.43
CA ARG A 137 -19.40 -5.67 -14.40
C ARG A 137 -20.89 -5.99 -14.54
N GLU A 138 -21.74 -5.31 -13.77
CA GLU A 138 -23.17 -5.61 -13.69
C GLU A 138 -23.93 -5.06 -14.90
N GLU A 139 -23.64 -3.84 -15.34
CA GLU A 139 -24.36 -3.16 -16.41
C GLU A 139 -23.72 -3.33 -17.79
N LYS A 140 -22.40 -3.53 -17.86
CA LYS A 140 -21.65 -3.64 -19.11
C LYS A 140 -21.09 -5.03 -19.39
N GLY A 141 -21.12 -5.94 -18.41
CA GLY A 141 -20.55 -7.29 -18.54
C GLY A 141 -19.03 -7.31 -18.75
N GLU A 142 -18.32 -6.27 -18.28
CA GLU A 142 -16.89 -6.14 -18.47
C GLU A 142 -16.09 -6.92 -17.42
N LYS A 143 -14.98 -7.53 -17.84
CA LYS A 143 -14.06 -8.26 -16.95
C LYS A 143 -12.97 -7.31 -16.44
N VAL A 144 -13.28 -6.55 -15.41
CA VAL A 144 -12.40 -5.54 -14.82
C VAL A 144 -12.16 -5.81 -13.34
N GLY A 145 -11.02 -5.32 -12.83
CA GLY A 145 -10.66 -5.48 -11.44
C GLY A 145 -9.73 -4.40 -10.91
N LEU A 146 -9.60 -4.37 -9.60
CA LEU A 146 -8.80 -3.44 -8.81
C LEU A 146 -7.86 -4.21 -7.89
N VAL A 147 -6.64 -3.75 -7.76
CA VAL A 147 -5.75 -4.09 -6.65
C VAL A 147 -5.57 -2.86 -5.77
N SER A 148 -6.05 -2.93 -4.54
CA SER A 148 -5.81 -1.93 -3.50
C SER A 148 -4.51 -2.24 -2.78
N VAL A 149 -3.56 -1.30 -2.78
CA VAL A 149 -2.27 -1.44 -2.10
C VAL A 149 -2.41 -0.96 -0.65
N HIS A 150 -2.19 -1.84 0.32
CA HIS A 150 -2.19 -1.50 1.73
C HIS A 150 -0.76 -1.43 2.30
N LEU A 151 0.12 -2.35 1.92
CA LEU A 151 1.55 -2.24 2.27
C LEU A 151 2.34 -1.74 1.06
N TYR A 152 2.63 -0.43 1.05
CA TYR A 152 3.42 0.18 -0.03
C TYR A 152 4.94 0.02 0.19
N ARG A 153 5.43 0.08 1.41
CA ARG A 153 6.84 -0.09 1.78
C ARG A 153 7.01 -0.96 3.04
N PRO A 154 7.85 -1.98 2.99
CA PRO A 154 8.58 -2.46 1.82
C PRO A 154 7.63 -3.03 0.76
N PHE A 155 7.95 -2.81 -0.53
CA PHE A 155 7.12 -3.28 -1.63
C PHE A 155 7.36 -4.77 -1.87
N SER A 156 6.32 -5.58 -1.73
CA SER A 156 6.43 -7.03 -1.91
C SER A 156 5.95 -7.48 -3.28
N VAL A 157 6.90 -7.72 -4.17
CA VAL A 157 6.63 -8.23 -5.53
C VAL A 157 5.86 -9.54 -5.50
N LYS A 158 6.25 -10.47 -4.63
CA LYS A 158 5.58 -11.77 -4.43
C LYS A 158 4.07 -11.62 -4.18
N HIS A 159 3.69 -10.73 -3.26
CA HIS A 159 2.29 -10.53 -2.88
C HIS A 159 1.51 -9.74 -3.93
N LEU A 160 2.14 -8.77 -4.61
CA LEU A 160 1.51 -8.08 -5.74
C LEU A 160 1.16 -9.07 -6.86
N LEU A 161 2.13 -9.87 -7.32
CA LEU A 161 1.93 -10.84 -8.40
C LEU A 161 0.92 -11.93 -8.04
N ALA A 162 0.80 -12.26 -6.76
CA ALA A 162 -0.23 -13.19 -6.26
C ALA A 162 -1.63 -12.56 -6.24
N ALA A 163 -1.74 -11.25 -6.06
CA ALA A 163 -3.02 -10.55 -5.99
C ALA A 163 -3.61 -10.23 -7.38
N VAL A 164 -2.77 -10.02 -8.39
CA VAL A 164 -3.23 -9.71 -9.76
C VAL A 164 -3.70 -10.98 -10.47
N PRO A 165 -4.90 -10.99 -11.07
CA PRO A 165 -5.36 -12.13 -11.89
C PRO A 165 -4.38 -12.44 -13.04
N LYS A 166 -4.12 -13.72 -13.28
CA LYS A 166 -3.21 -14.16 -14.36
C LYS A 166 -3.73 -13.83 -15.76
N THR A 167 -5.01 -13.55 -15.89
CA THR A 167 -5.69 -13.13 -17.12
C THR A 167 -5.46 -11.64 -17.43
N ALA A 168 -5.00 -10.86 -16.46
CA ALA A 168 -4.76 -9.44 -16.63
C ALA A 168 -3.63 -9.19 -17.63
N ASN A 169 -3.98 -8.64 -18.77
CA ASN A 169 -3.04 -8.30 -19.84
C ASN A 169 -2.80 -6.79 -19.97
N ARG A 170 -3.60 -5.97 -19.28
CA ARG A 170 -3.49 -4.52 -19.25
C ARG A 170 -3.70 -3.99 -17.84
N ILE A 171 -2.76 -3.20 -17.37
CA ILE A 171 -2.76 -2.64 -16.01
C ILE A 171 -2.61 -1.12 -16.10
N ALA A 172 -3.48 -0.38 -15.42
CA ALA A 172 -3.27 1.03 -15.14
C ALA A 172 -2.87 1.21 -13.68
N VAL A 173 -1.77 1.91 -13.45
CA VAL A 173 -1.33 2.25 -12.10
C VAL A 173 -1.60 3.72 -11.85
N LEU A 174 -2.38 4.02 -10.81
CA LEU A 174 -2.79 5.38 -10.50
C LEU A 174 -2.12 5.88 -9.23
N ASP A 175 -1.43 6.99 -9.36
CA ASP A 175 -0.75 7.68 -8.27
C ASP A 175 -1.43 9.02 -7.94
N ARG A 176 -1.56 9.34 -6.65
CA ARG A 176 -2.04 10.66 -6.20
C ARG A 176 -0.88 11.63 -5.97
N THR A 177 0.09 11.59 -6.84
CA THR A 177 1.26 12.45 -6.80
C THR A 177 1.73 12.82 -8.20
N LYS A 178 2.57 13.82 -8.31
CA LYS A 178 3.28 14.21 -9.51
C LYS A 178 4.74 14.44 -9.18
N GLU A 179 5.60 13.60 -9.76
CA GLU A 179 7.05 13.73 -9.65
C GLU A 179 7.62 14.46 -10.89
N PRO A 180 7.88 15.79 -10.81
CA PRO A 180 8.39 16.53 -11.94
C PRO A 180 9.75 16.00 -12.40
N GLY A 181 9.85 15.68 -13.70
CA GLY A 181 11.10 15.18 -14.30
C GLY A 181 11.34 13.67 -14.12
N ALA A 182 10.51 12.95 -13.38
CA ALA A 182 10.59 11.49 -13.29
C ALA A 182 9.96 10.80 -14.53
N ASN A 183 10.41 9.57 -14.79
CA ASN A 183 9.86 8.72 -15.87
C ASN A 183 8.47 8.14 -15.52
N GLY A 184 7.96 8.42 -14.35
CA GLY A 184 6.66 7.96 -13.85
C GLY A 184 6.55 8.24 -12.37
N GLU A 185 5.36 7.97 -11.83
CA GLU A 185 5.06 8.16 -10.43
C GLU A 185 5.54 6.96 -9.59
N PRO A 186 5.69 7.08 -8.27
CA PRO A 186 6.35 6.06 -7.44
C PRO A 186 5.71 4.68 -7.52
N LEU A 187 4.39 4.55 -7.36
CA LEU A 187 3.72 3.25 -7.42
C LEU A 187 3.81 2.64 -8.82
N TYR A 188 3.65 3.47 -9.86
CA TYR A 188 3.79 3.02 -11.23
C TYR A 188 5.17 2.43 -11.52
N LEU A 189 6.24 3.07 -11.03
CA LEU A 189 7.60 2.58 -11.21
C LEU A 189 7.84 1.26 -10.47
N ASP A 190 7.33 1.14 -9.24
CA ASP A 190 7.44 -0.11 -8.47
C ASP A 190 6.68 -1.27 -9.12
N VAL A 191 5.48 -1.01 -9.65
CA VAL A 191 4.71 -2.04 -10.36
C VAL A 191 5.42 -2.44 -11.67
N LYS A 192 5.96 -1.48 -12.43
CA LYS A 192 6.74 -1.81 -13.62
C LYS A 192 7.94 -2.67 -13.31
N GLU A 193 8.67 -2.34 -12.25
CA GLU A 193 9.82 -3.13 -11.80
C GLU A 193 9.41 -4.54 -11.39
N ALA A 194 8.26 -4.70 -10.73
CA ALA A 194 7.75 -6.01 -10.34
C ALA A 194 7.47 -6.95 -11.54
N TYR A 195 7.18 -6.40 -12.70
CA TYR A 195 6.95 -7.16 -13.94
C TYR A 195 8.15 -7.19 -14.88
N TYR A 196 9.23 -6.50 -14.52
CA TYR A 196 10.43 -6.47 -15.37
C TYR A 196 11.05 -7.85 -15.54
N GLY A 197 11.31 -8.22 -16.78
CA GLY A 197 11.92 -9.52 -17.11
C GLY A 197 10.99 -10.74 -17.04
N LEU A 198 9.72 -10.55 -16.70
CA LEU A 198 8.75 -11.64 -16.74
C LEU A 198 8.27 -11.89 -18.18
N GLU A 199 8.20 -13.17 -18.56
CA GLU A 199 7.53 -13.57 -19.80
C GLU A 199 6.02 -13.24 -19.69
N ASN A 200 5.44 -12.72 -20.75
CA ASN A 200 4.03 -12.33 -20.82
C ASN A 200 3.63 -11.26 -19.80
N ALA A 201 4.53 -10.32 -19.49
CA ALA A 201 4.20 -9.15 -18.69
C ALA A 201 3.03 -8.37 -19.33
N PRO A 202 2.04 -7.90 -18.53
CA PRO A 202 0.95 -7.08 -19.06
C PRO A 202 1.47 -5.73 -19.57
N LEU A 203 0.67 -5.09 -20.45
CA LEU A 203 0.90 -3.69 -20.78
C LEU A 203 0.58 -2.83 -19.55
N ILE A 204 1.56 -2.06 -19.07
CA ILE A 204 1.41 -1.23 -17.87
C ILE A 204 1.47 0.25 -18.26
N VAL A 205 0.42 0.99 -17.92
CA VAL A 205 0.36 2.44 -18.09
C VAL A 205 0.21 3.14 -16.74
N GLY A 206 0.77 4.33 -16.60
CA GLY A 206 0.63 5.17 -15.42
C GLY A 206 -0.46 6.23 -15.61
N GLY A 207 -1.04 6.67 -14.51
CA GLY A 207 -1.99 7.76 -14.47
C GLY A 207 -1.91 8.52 -13.15
N ARG A 208 -2.50 9.71 -13.13
CA ARG A 208 -2.55 10.55 -11.93
C ARG A 208 -3.99 10.91 -11.62
N TYR A 209 -4.30 10.99 -10.35
CA TYR A 209 -5.63 11.39 -9.88
C TYR A 209 -5.53 12.31 -8.67
N GLY A 210 -6.57 13.05 -8.39
CA GLY A 210 -6.80 13.71 -7.10
C GLY A 210 -5.74 14.71 -6.65
N LEU A 211 -4.91 15.24 -7.57
CA LEU A 211 -3.90 16.25 -7.21
C LEU A 211 -4.55 17.51 -6.64
N GLY A 212 -3.96 18.08 -5.59
CA GLY A 212 -4.50 19.23 -4.90
C GLY A 212 -5.87 18.99 -4.28
N SER A 213 -6.17 17.74 -3.87
CA SER A 213 -7.46 17.31 -3.34
C SER A 213 -8.64 17.45 -4.32
N ASN A 214 -8.36 17.39 -5.62
CA ASN A 214 -9.40 17.28 -6.61
C ASN A 214 -10.18 15.97 -6.43
N ASP A 215 -11.49 16.03 -6.60
CA ASP A 215 -12.35 14.86 -6.42
C ASP A 215 -12.05 13.78 -7.47
N THR A 216 -12.10 12.53 -7.04
CA THR A 216 -11.97 11.36 -7.91
C THR A 216 -13.32 10.67 -7.99
N THR A 217 -13.93 10.68 -9.16
CA THR A 217 -15.28 10.16 -9.38
C THR A 217 -15.24 8.78 -10.04
N PRO A 218 -16.30 7.95 -9.87
CA PRO A 218 -16.43 6.70 -10.62
C PRO A 218 -16.32 6.89 -12.14
N ALA A 219 -16.84 7.98 -12.70
CA ALA A 219 -16.73 8.29 -14.12
C ALA A 219 -15.29 8.47 -14.59
N GLN A 220 -14.42 9.09 -13.77
CA GLN A 220 -12.99 9.18 -14.08
C GLN A 220 -12.31 7.81 -14.04
N ILE A 221 -12.69 6.96 -13.12
CA ILE A 221 -12.18 5.58 -13.05
C ILE A 221 -12.64 4.77 -14.27
N MET A 222 -13.91 4.90 -14.70
CA MET A 222 -14.40 4.26 -15.92
C MET A 222 -13.60 4.71 -17.15
N ALA A 223 -13.28 5.99 -17.27
CA ALA A 223 -12.44 6.51 -18.35
C ALA A 223 -11.04 5.88 -18.39
N VAL A 224 -10.48 5.47 -17.22
CA VAL A 224 -9.22 4.73 -17.18
C VAL A 224 -9.38 3.33 -17.78
N TYR A 225 -10.47 2.62 -17.49
CA TYR A 225 -10.76 1.33 -18.13
C TYR A 225 -11.00 1.46 -19.63
N GLU A 226 -11.69 2.52 -20.07
CA GLU A 226 -11.85 2.84 -21.50
C GLU A 226 -10.50 3.10 -22.17
N ASN A 227 -9.60 3.86 -21.52
CA ASN A 227 -8.24 4.06 -22.01
C ASN A 227 -7.49 2.73 -22.17
N LEU A 228 -7.65 1.80 -21.24
CA LEU A 228 -7.03 0.48 -21.34
C LEU A 228 -7.58 -0.36 -22.51
N GLN A 229 -8.73 -0.05 -23.07
CA GLN A 229 -9.28 -0.74 -24.26
C GLN A 229 -8.63 -0.27 -25.56
N LEU A 230 -8.02 0.90 -25.58
CA LEU A 230 -7.43 1.45 -26.78
C LEU A 230 -6.27 0.57 -27.29
N PRO A 231 -6.05 0.45 -28.61
CA PRO A 231 -4.87 -0.23 -29.15
C PRO A 231 -3.56 0.31 -28.58
N GLU A 232 -3.49 1.61 -28.42
CA GLU A 232 -2.37 2.33 -27.81
C GLU A 232 -2.91 3.18 -26.65
N PRO A 233 -2.96 2.62 -25.43
CA PRO A 233 -3.42 3.36 -24.27
C PRO A 233 -2.51 4.54 -23.97
N LYS A 234 -3.11 5.66 -23.60
CA LYS A 234 -2.35 6.83 -23.14
C LYS A 234 -1.63 6.50 -21.83
N ASN A 235 -0.39 6.93 -21.75
CA ASN A 235 0.46 6.78 -20.56
C ASN A 235 0.76 8.17 -20.01
N HIS A 236 0.34 8.45 -18.77
CA HIS A 236 0.40 9.74 -18.04
C HIS A 236 -0.47 10.87 -18.58
#